data_0b38be5c1a7f1c88bfbbd410c80cf430
#
_entry.id   0b38be5c1a7f1c88bfbbd410c80cf430
#
_cell.length_a   1.000
_cell.length_b   1.000
_cell.length_c   1.000
_cell.angle_alpha   90.00
_cell.angle_beta   90.00
_cell.angle_gamma   90.00
#
_symmetry.space_group_name_H-M   'P 1'
#
loop_
_entity.id
_entity.type
_entity.pdbx_description
1 polymer ?
#
loop_
_entity_poly.entity_id
_entity_poly.type
_entity_poly.pdbx_seq_one_letter_code
_entity_poly.pdbx_strand_id
1 'polypeptide(L)'
;MKNSYFKFVSGAALAVAFSLASCHSVYDVTKVEGRMQPIDSVYDVNPDAEAVALLSPYKAKIDSMMYRVVGTAEMSMDRGIPESLLSNLVADVLRGAAVQVLGKPADMGLVNIGGLRNVLTEGPVTCGNIYEIEAVNGNLLLGKAFQGERIT
;
A
#
# COMPACT_ATOMS: atom_id res chain seq x y z
N MET A 1 53.83 -50.31 -26.68
CA MET A 1 52.39 -49.96 -26.67
C MET A 1 51.72 -50.14 -25.29
N LYS A 2 52.11 -51.03 -24.44
CA LYS A 2 51.51 -51.36 -23.14
C LYS A 2 51.60 -50.23 -22.13
N ASN A 3 52.64 -49.40 -22.12
CA ASN A 3 52.80 -48.28 -21.14
C ASN A 3 52.00 -47.06 -21.49
N SER A 4 51.55 -46.83 -22.70
CA SER A 4 50.76 -45.66 -23.09
C SER A 4 49.31 -45.81 -22.67
N TYR A 5 48.73 -47.00 -22.78
CA TYR A 5 47.37 -47.29 -22.31
C TYR A 5 47.27 -47.19 -20.79
N PHE A 6 48.27 -47.61 -20.05
CA PHE A 6 48.29 -47.54 -18.60
C PHE A 6 48.29 -46.11 -18.13
N LYS A 7 49.02 -45.21 -18.77
CA LYS A 7 49.02 -43.78 -18.45
C LYS A 7 47.68 -43.11 -18.78
N PHE A 8 47.04 -43.53 -19.88
CA PHE A 8 45.72 -42.99 -20.26
C PHE A 8 44.59 -43.42 -19.29
N VAL A 9 44.59 -44.68 -18.89
CA VAL A 9 43.66 -45.28 -17.97
C VAL A 9 43.83 -44.62 -16.56
N SER A 10 45.07 -44.41 -16.13
CA SER A 10 45.41 -43.78 -14.88
C SER A 10 44.94 -42.30 -14.84
N GLY A 11 45.11 -41.55 -15.94
CA GLY A 11 44.66 -40.18 -16.08
C GLY A 11 43.11 -40.04 -16.07
N ALA A 12 42.43 -40.95 -16.77
CA ALA A 12 40.99 -41.01 -16.80
C ALA A 12 40.39 -41.35 -15.43
N ALA A 13 40.99 -42.30 -14.71
CA ALA A 13 40.56 -42.66 -13.35
C ALA A 13 40.72 -41.49 -12.35
N LEU A 14 41.83 -40.73 -12.50
CA LEU A 14 42.05 -39.54 -11.67
C LEU A 14 40.99 -38.43 -11.94
N ALA A 15 40.67 -38.19 -13.21
CA ALA A 15 39.67 -37.21 -13.60
C ALA A 15 38.26 -37.55 -13.07
N VAL A 16 37.90 -38.84 -13.13
CA VAL A 16 36.62 -39.33 -12.56
C VAL A 16 36.60 -39.20 -11.04
N ALA A 17 37.71 -39.48 -10.35
CA ALA A 17 37.81 -39.32 -8.92
C ALA A 17 37.65 -37.84 -8.48
N PHE A 18 38.20 -36.89 -9.24
CA PHE A 18 38.01 -35.45 -8.97
C PHE A 18 36.61 -34.96 -9.25
N SER A 19 35.90 -35.50 -10.24
CA SER A 19 34.53 -35.13 -10.53
C SER A 19 33.50 -35.61 -9.45
N LEU A 20 33.86 -36.68 -8.72
CA LEU A 20 33.04 -37.21 -7.63
C LEU A 20 33.25 -36.48 -6.28
N ALA A 21 34.32 -35.67 -6.17
CA ALA A 21 34.63 -34.88 -4.97
C ALA A 21 33.90 -33.52 -4.93
N SER A 22 32.86 -33.33 -5.73
CA SER A 22 32.00 -32.12 -5.65
C SER A 22 31.29 -32.15 -4.32
N CYS A 23 31.86 -31.45 -3.35
CA CYS A 23 31.21 -31.23 -2.05
C CYS A 23 29.91 -30.44 -2.26
N HIS A 24 28.80 -31.10 -2.18
CA HIS A 24 27.49 -30.48 -2.10
C HIS A 24 27.24 -30.15 -0.63
N SER A 25 27.49 -28.90 -0.25
CA SER A 25 27.07 -28.41 1.05
C SER A 25 25.57 -28.14 1.00
N VAL A 26 24.81 -29.05 1.58
CA VAL A 26 23.38 -28.82 1.84
C VAL A 26 23.30 -27.90 3.05
N TYR A 27 22.91 -26.64 2.81
CA TYR A 27 22.58 -25.74 3.90
C TYR A 27 21.14 -26.05 4.35
N ASP A 28 21.00 -26.60 5.52
CA ASP A 28 19.71 -26.80 6.17
C ASP A 28 19.41 -25.58 7.04
N VAL A 29 18.27 -24.95 6.81
CA VAL A 29 17.80 -23.84 7.66
C VAL A 29 17.28 -24.45 8.96
N THR A 30 18.12 -24.48 9.99
CA THR A 30 17.79 -25.08 11.29
C THR A 30 16.96 -24.18 12.20
N LYS A 31 16.97 -22.86 11.94
CA LYS A 31 16.22 -21.88 12.73
C LYS A 31 15.89 -20.65 11.90
N VAL A 32 14.62 -20.24 11.96
CA VAL A 32 14.15 -18.96 11.42
C VAL A 32 13.56 -18.19 12.58
N GLU A 33 14.15 -17.04 12.89
CA GLU A 33 13.58 -16.10 13.86
C GLU A 33 13.01 -14.92 13.09
N GLY A 34 11.68 -14.77 13.17
CA GLY A 34 10.95 -13.62 12.62
C GLY A 34 10.52 -12.67 13.73
N ARG A 35 10.68 -11.38 13.52
CA ARG A 35 10.14 -10.34 14.38
C ARG A 35 9.27 -9.40 13.58
N MET A 36 8.04 -9.18 14.03
CA MET A 36 7.19 -8.11 13.52
C MET A 36 7.69 -6.79 14.10
N GLN A 37 8.02 -5.84 13.23
CA GLN A 37 8.40 -4.49 13.62
C GLN A 37 7.34 -3.53 13.11
N PRO A 38 6.61 -2.83 13.99
CA PRO A 38 5.64 -1.85 13.56
C PRO A 38 6.36 -0.68 12.86
N ILE A 39 5.74 -0.12 11.84
CA ILE A 39 6.19 1.12 11.21
C ILE A 39 5.41 2.24 11.88
N ASP A 40 6.02 2.86 12.87
CA ASP A 40 5.41 3.95 13.65
C ASP A 40 6.43 5.07 13.95
N SER A 41 5.96 6.18 14.51
CA SER A 41 6.76 7.36 14.80
C SER A 41 7.90 7.14 15.81
N VAL A 42 7.93 6.01 16.54
CA VAL A 42 9.02 5.67 17.45
C VAL A 42 10.34 5.50 16.70
N TYR A 43 10.28 5.10 15.43
CA TYR A 43 11.47 4.93 14.57
C TYR A 43 11.90 6.22 13.88
N ASP A 44 11.09 7.28 13.94
CA ASP A 44 11.40 8.59 13.34
C ASP A 44 12.32 9.45 14.20
N VAL A 45 12.71 8.98 15.37
CA VAL A 45 13.59 9.72 16.32
C VAL A 45 14.96 10.04 15.73
N ASN A 46 15.43 9.23 14.78
CA ASN A 46 16.70 9.45 14.10
C ASN A 46 16.57 9.11 12.60
N PRO A 47 15.84 9.94 11.83
CA PRO A 47 15.62 9.68 10.42
C PRO A 47 16.92 9.81 9.62
N ASP A 48 17.03 9.05 8.53
CA ASP A 48 18.13 9.17 7.59
C ASP A 48 18.14 10.55 6.93
N ALA A 49 19.24 11.29 7.09
CA ALA A 49 19.35 12.68 6.65
C ALA A 49 19.27 12.82 5.11
N GLU A 50 19.77 11.85 4.36
CA GLU A 50 19.73 11.84 2.89
C GLU A 50 18.30 11.58 2.41
N ALA A 51 17.61 10.63 3.02
CA ALA A 51 16.20 10.35 2.72
C ALA A 51 15.32 11.57 3.04
N VAL A 52 15.53 12.23 4.18
CA VAL A 52 14.80 13.46 4.55
C VAL A 52 15.04 14.57 3.54
N ALA A 53 16.29 14.80 3.14
CA ALA A 53 16.63 15.84 2.16
C ALA A 53 15.97 15.57 0.81
N LEU A 54 15.94 14.30 0.37
CA LEU A 54 15.29 13.88 -0.87
C LEU A 54 13.76 14.07 -0.83
N LEU A 55 13.13 13.73 0.29
CA LEU A 55 11.67 13.70 0.42
C LEU A 55 11.07 15.06 0.81
N SER A 56 11.83 15.93 1.49
CA SER A 56 11.30 17.17 2.06
C SER A 56 10.57 18.09 1.06
N PRO A 57 11.05 18.33 -0.18
CA PRO A 57 10.35 19.19 -1.12
C PRO A 57 8.99 18.63 -1.56
N TYR A 58 8.90 17.30 -1.67
CA TYR A 58 7.65 16.61 -2.03
C TYR A 58 6.69 16.57 -0.85
N LYS A 59 7.21 16.28 0.35
CA LYS A 59 6.43 16.21 1.58
C LYS A 59 5.72 17.53 1.86
N ALA A 60 6.41 18.65 1.81
CA ALA A 60 5.82 19.97 2.06
C ALA A 60 4.62 20.25 1.13
N LYS A 61 4.72 19.89 -0.14
CA LYS A 61 3.64 20.05 -1.12
C LYS A 61 2.47 19.12 -0.81
N ILE A 62 2.74 17.86 -0.52
CA ILE A 62 1.70 16.86 -0.21
C ILE A 62 0.99 17.23 1.09
N ASP A 63 1.75 17.55 2.15
CA ASP A 63 1.20 17.91 3.45
C ASP A 63 0.25 19.11 3.37
N SER A 64 0.60 20.15 2.59
CA SER A 64 -0.27 21.31 2.40
C SER A 64 -1.62 20.96 1.77
N MET A 65 -1.69 19.91 0.95
CA MET A 65 -2.93 19.44 0.33
C MET A 65 -3.69 18.48 1.27
N MET A 66 -2.98 17.57 1.91
CA MET A 66 -3.57 16.47 2.70
C MET A 66 -4.13 16.95 4.04
N TYR A 67 -3.49 17.91 4.70
CA TYR A 67 -3.97 18.47 5.97
C TYR A 67 -5.09 19.51 5.83
N ARG A 68 -5.49 19.85 4.60
CA ARG A 68 -6.60 20.76 4.38
C ARG A 68 -7.90 20.16 4.89
N VAL A 69 -8.54 20.81 5.86
CA VAL A 69 -9.85 20.41 6.35
C VAL A 69 -10.91 20.69 5.27
N VAL A 70 -11.72 19.68 4.95
CA VAL A 70 -12.79 19.74 3.94
C VAL A 70 -14.17 19.68 4.53
N GLY A 71 -14.30 19.29 5.81
CA GLY A 71 -15.58 19.21 6.51
C GLY A 71 -15.40 18.75 7.95
N THR A 72 -16.51 18.43 8.60
CA THR A 72 -16.53 17.86 9.96
C THR A 72 -17.52 16.71 9.98
N ALA A 73 -17.10 15.55 10.49
CA ALA A 73 -17.97 14.42 10.74
C ALA A 73 -18.53 14.51 12.17
N GLU A 74 -19.85 14.43 12.31
CA GLU A 74 -20.52 14.49 13.62
C GLU A 74 -20.42 13.16 14.39
N MET A 75 -20.08 12.08 13.68
CA MET A 75 -19.88 10.74 14.25
C MET A 75 -18.88 9.93 13.42
N SER A 76 -18.31 8.93 14.04
CA SER A 76 -17.48 7.96 13.30
C SER A 76 -18.32 7.04 12.41
N MET A 77 -17.89 6.84 11.17
CA MET A 77 -18.57 6.03 10.17
C MET A 77 -17.64 4.95 9.64
N ASP A 78 -18.07 3.69 9.72
CA ASP A 78 -17.37 2.54 9.18
C ASP A 78 -18.16 1.90 8.03
N ARG A 79 -17.46 1.08 7.25
CA ARG A 79 -18.07 0.24 6.22
C ARG A 79 -18.81 -0.95 6.83
N GLY A 80 -19.87 -1.42 6.21
CA GLY A 80 -20.65 -2.58 6.68
C GLY A 80 -21.53 -3.19 5.59
N ILE A 81 -21.96 -4.41 5.85
CA ILE A 81 -22.85 -5.18 4.96
C ILE A 81 -24.15 -5.44 5.72
N PRO A 82 -25.32 -5.27 5.11
CA PRO A 82 -25.60 -4.98 3.68
C PRO A 82 -25.40 -3.49 3.31
N GLU A 83 -25.44 -2.60 4.28
CA GLU A 83 -25.21 -1.15 4.13
C GLU A 83 -24.52 -0.57 5.37
N SER A 84 -24.00 0.65 5.25
CA SER A 84 -23.40 1.37 6.38
C SER A 84 -23.44 2.87 6.15
N LEU A 85 -23.27 3.65 7.23
CA LEU A 85 -23.21 5.10 7.13
C LEU A 85 -22.14 5.57 6.15
N LEU A 86 -20.95 4.97 6.19
CA LEU A 86 -19.85 5.34 5.29
C LEU A 86 -20.17 5.00 3.83
N SER A 87 -20.69 3.80 3.55
CA SER A 87 -21.01 3.40 2.18
C SER A 87 -22.15 4.26 1.59
N ASN A 88 -23.15 4.59 2.39
CA ASN A 88 -24.24 5.45 1.99
C ASN A 88 -23.75 6.89 1.72
N LEU A 89 -22.93 7.44 2.62
CA LEU A 89 -22.31 8.74 2.44
C LEU A 89 -21.51 8.82 1.13
N VAL A 90 -20.63 7.84 0.88
CA VAL A 90 -19.80 7.83 -0.33
C VAL A 90 -20.66 7.68 -1.58
N ALA A 91 -21.69 6.84 -1.55
CA ALA A 91 -22.62 6.67 -2.69
C ALA A 91 -23.39 8.00 -2.99
N ASP A 92 -23.84 8.72 -1.95
CA ASP A 92 -24.53 10.00 -2.11
C ASP A 92 -23.59 11.09 -2.61
N VAL A 93 -22.35 11.14 -2.13
CA VAL A 93 -21.33 12.06 -2.61
C VAL A 93 -21.02 11.81 -4.09
N LEU A 94 -20.84 10.57 -4.50
CA LEU A 94 -20.61 10.21 -5.91
C LEU A 94 -21.81 10.60 -6.79
N ARG A 95 -23.03 10.35 -6.32
CA ARG A 95 -24.26 10.76 -7.00
C ARG A 95 -24.33 12.27 -7.17
N GLY A 96 -24.02 13.04 -6.12
CA GLY A 96 -23.97 14.49 -6.17
C GLY A 96 -22.88 15.03 -7.10
N ALA A 97 -21.69 14.43 -7.07
CA ALA A 97 -20.57 14.80 -7.94
C ALA A 97 -20.84 14.53 -9.43
N ALA A 98 -21.69 13.55 -9.75
CA ALA A 98 -22.07 13.22 -11.12
C ALA A 98 -22.69 14.43 -11.85
N VAL A 99 -23.36 15.33 -11.15
CA VAL A 99 -23.92 16.56 -11.74
C VAL A 99 -22.83 17.40 -12.41
N GLN A 100 -21.64 17.46 -11.80
CA GLN A 100 -20.53 18.26 -12.34
C GLN A 100 -19.92 17.66 -13.60
N VAL A 101 -20.04 16.34 -13.77
CA VAL A 101 -19.48 15.60 -14.92
C VAL A 101 -20.52 15.42 -16.03
N LEU A 102 -21.75 15.06 -15.64
CA LEU A 102 -22.83 14.70 -16.57
C LEU A 102 -23.74 15.88 -16.92
N GLY A 103 -23.64 17.00 -16.21
CA GLY A 103 -24.54 18.17 -16.36
C GLY A 103 -25.98 17.91 -15.89
N LYS A 104 -26.25 16.75 -15.29
CA LYS A 104 -27.56 16.36 -14.74
C LYS A 104 -27.38 15.43 -13.54
N PRO A 105 -28.36 15.38 -12.61
CA PRO A 105 -28.32 14.45 -11.50
C PRO A 105 -28.26 12.99 -11.98
N ALA A 106 -27.52 12.15 -11.26
CA ALA A 106 -27.57 10.70 -11.42
C ALA A 106 -28.73 10.14 -10.59
N ASP A 107 -29.44 9.14 -11.15
CA ASP A 107 -30.56 8.51 -10.47
C ASP A 107 -30.08 7.64 -9.30
N MET A 108 -28.87 7.07 -9.39
CA MET A 108 -28.30 6.15 -8.41
C MET A 108 -26.79 6.35 -8.25
N GLY A 109 -26.29 6.20 -7.03
CA GLY A 109 -24.87 6.07 -6.69
C GLY A 109 -24.57 4.66 -6.21
N LEU A 110 -23.47 4.07 -6.67
CA LEU A 110 -23.03 2.75 -6.25
C LEU A 110 -21.55 2.84 -5.82
N VAL A 111 -21.22 2.17 -4.73
CA VAL A 111 -19.86 2.06 -4.23
C VAL A 111 -19.51 0.60 -3.98
N ASN A 112 -18.28 0.23 -4.32
CA ASN A 112 -17.72 -1.05 -3.91
C ASN A 112 -17.26 -0.98 -2.46
N ILE A 113 -17.92 -1.71 -1.56
CA ILE A 113 -17.57 -1.75 -0.13
C ILE A 113 -16.11 -2.17 0.09
N GLY A 114 -15.57 -3.06 -0.75
CA GLY A 114 -14.16 -3.45 -0.71
C GLY A 114 -13.18 -2.33 -1.08
N GLY A 115 -13.65 -1.26 -1.73
CA GLY A 115 -12.89 -0.05 -2.03
C GLY A 115 -12.75 0.88 -0.83
N LEU A 116 -13.68 0.82 0.12
CA LEU A 116 -13.62 1.62 1.35
C LEU A 116 -12.66 0.95 2.34
N ARG A 117 -11.52 1.57 2.57
CA ARG A 117 -10.39 0.94 3.29
C ARG A 117 -10.18 1.43 4.70
N ASN A 118 -10.67 2.63 5.01
CA ASN A 118 -10.52 3.23 6.32
C ASN A 118 -11.85 3.73 6.86
N VAL A 119 -11.90 4.01 8.15
CA VAL A 119 -13.04 4.60 8.87
C VAL A 119 -12.97 6.11 8.75
N LEU A 120 -14.10 6.78 8.57
CA LEU A 120 -14.20 8.21 8.77
C LEU A 120 -14.42 8.48 10.26
N THR A 121 -13.43 9.05 10.94
CA THR A 121 -13.51 9.35 12.38
C THR A 121 -14.29 10.63 12.64
N GLU A 122 -14.99 10.69 13.78
CA GLU A 122 -15.61 11.90 14.29
C GLU A 122 -14.59 13.04 14.41
N GLY A 123 -15.01 14.27 14.06
CA GLY A 123 -14.19 15.47 14.13
C GLY A 123 -13.85 16.06 12.76
N PRO A 124 -12.81 16.90 12.67
CA PRO A 124 -12.41 17.54 11.43
C PRO A 124 -11.93 16.49 10.41
N VAL A 125 -12.49 16.57 9.21
CA VAL A 125 -12.17 15.67 8.08
C VAL A 125 -11.21 16.40 7.15
N THR A 126 -10.06 15.79 6.90
CA THR A 126 -9.05 16.34 5.99
C THR A 126 -9.10 15.68 4.62
N CYS A 127 -8.47 16.30 3.63
CA CYS A 127 -8.26 15.66 2.33
C CYS A 127 -7.56 14.30 2.49
N GLY A 128 -6.58 14.18 3.38
CA GLY A 128 -5.88 12.93 3.68
C GLY A 128 -6.83 11.82 4.11
N ASN A 129 -7.76 12.12 5.03
CA ASN A 129 -8.75 11.13 5.47
C ASN A 129 -9.61 10.60 4.29
N ILE A 130 -10.00 11.48 3.38
CA ILE A 130 -10.75 11.07 2.18
C ILE A 130 -9.92 10.16 1.29
N TYR A 131 -8.64 10.47 1.08
CA TYR A 131 -7.74 9.61 0.31
C TYR A 131 -7.50 8.25 0.96
N GLU A 132 -7.45 8.19 2.29
CA GLU A 132 -7.31 6.94 3.03
C GLU A 132 -8.55 6.06 2.95
N ILE A 133 -9.75 6.65 2.93
CA ILE A 133 -11.01 5.93 2.82
C ILE A 133 -11.13 5.27 1.45
N GLU A 134 -10.81 5.98 0.39
CA GLU A 134 -10.95 5.49 -0.98
C GLU A 134 -9.61 5.50 -1.73
N ALA A 135 -8.88 4.40 -1.64
CA ALA A 135 -7.51 4.30 -2.16
C ALA A 135 -7.39 4.20 -3.69
N VAL A 136 -8.50 4.08 -4.45
CA VAL A 136 -8.43 3.82 -5.90
C VAL A 136 -9.49 4.60 -6.68
N ASN A 137 -9.04 5.33 -7.68
CA ASN A 137 -9.81 5.87 -8.84
C ASN A 137 -10.95 6.87 -8.60
N GLY A 138 -11.54 6.98 -7.42
CA GLY A 138 -12.63 7.92 -7.12
C GLY A 138 -12.18 9.25 -6.48
N ASN A 139 -10.94 9.31 -6.03
CA ASN A 139 -10.40 10.36 -5.16
C ASN A 139 -10.55 11.78 -5.73
N LEU A 140 -10.50 11.96 -7.04
CA LEU A 140 -10.64 13.26 -7.65
C LEU A 140 -12.07 13.81 -7.55
N LEU A 141 -13.06 12.95 -7.62
CA LEU A 141 -14.48 13.30 -7.50
C LEU A 141 -14.86 13.59 -6.05
N LEU A 142 -14.45 12.72 -5.12
CA LEU A 142 -14.65 12.92 -3.69
C LEU A 142 -14.00 14.22 -3.19
N GLY A 143 -12.74 14.45 -3.50
CA GLY A 143 -12.03 15.66 -3.10
C GLY A 143 -12.67 16.95 -3.61
N LYS A 144 -13.41 16.94 -4.71
CA LYS A 144 -14.18 18.07 -5.22
C LYS A 144 -15.55 18.21 -4.54
N ALA A 145 -16.22 17.10 -4.24
CA ALA A 145 -17.56 17.11 -3.65
C ALA A 145 -17.57 17.56 -2.19
N PHE A 146 -16.53 17.24 -1.41
CA PHE A 146 -16.40 17.65 -0.01
C PHE A 146 -15.90 19.09 0.20
N GLN A 147 -15.80 19.91 -0.84
CA GLN A 147 -15.39 21.30 -0.68
C GLN A 147 -16.50 22.15 -0.05
N GLY A 148 -16.51 22.22 1.28
CA GLY A 148 -17.25 23.22 2.03
C GLY A 148 -18.59 22.81 2.61
N GLU A 149 -18.96 21.54 2.59
CA GLU A 149 -20.21 21.08 3.20
C GLU A 149 -19.98 20.39 4.56
N ARG A 150 -20.93 20.58 5.46
CA ARG A 150 -20.98 19.85 6.72
C ARG A 150 -21.45 18.43 6.43
N ILE A 151 -20.68 17.46 6.86
CA ILE A 151 -21.03 16.05 6.73
C ILE A 151 -21.89 15.69 7.94
N THR A 152 -23.20 15.65 7.75
CA THR A 152 -24.20 15.27 8.76
C THR A 152 -24.59 13.81 8.62
#